data_6a35353e0475568f3240e2eb8620a4ec
#
_entry.id   6a35353e0475568f3240e2eb8620a4ec
#
_cell.length_a   1.000
_cell.length_b   1.000
_cell.length_c   1.000
_cell.angle_alpha   90.00
_cell.angle_beta   90.00
_cell.angle_gamma   90.00
#
_symmetry.space_group_name_H-M   'P 1'
#
loop_
_entity.id
_entity.type
_entity.pdbx_description
1 polymer ?
#
loop_
_entity_poly.entity_id
_entity_poly.type
_entity_poly.pdbx_seq_one_letter_code
_entity_poly.pdbx_strand_id
1 'polypeptide(L)'
;GLGDVYKRQSMSGPALIIIFLASMVYLFVTIVRFKMNPFFSMISAAIAIGVLAGMDLNELVNGITSGFGSICAGLGIVVAMGFLLGGMLSEAGATDSLADATLRTFGEKRASLAMNITGYIVSIPVFYGSAYVILNPILSTLSRKTKKPIQVYITALSVGLLTTHCMVIPTPGPLSVAGTLGVNFGWFILYSLIVSIPGALIGGWLYGEFLGKKLYKYEEPVGEAATQSVPAEKNDTKRAPAGLAIAIIALPLLLIVFGTLI
;
A
#
# COMPACT_ATOMS: atom_id res chain seq x y z
N GLY A 1 -24.98 39.15 1.71
CA GLY A 1 -25.48 38.68 0.43
C GLY A 1 -24.44 37.80 -0.26
N LEU A 2 -24.81 37.00 -1.24
CA LEU A 2 -23.94 36.11 -2.01
C LEU A 2 -22.67 36.77 -2.59
N GLY A 3 -22.68 38.12 -2.75
CA GLY A 3 -21.53 38.90 -3.21
C GLY A 3 -20.37 39.03 -2.21
N ASP A 4 -20.63 38.91 -0.91
CA ASP A 4 -19.59 39.04 0.13
C ASP A 4 -18.84 37.70 0.35
N VAL A 5 -19.48 36.57 0.07
CA VAL A 5 -18.86 35.25 0.10
C VAL A 5 -17.85 35.11 -1.04
N TYR A 6 -18.16 35.63 -2.22
CA TYR A 6 -17.24 35.63 -3.37
C TYR A 6 -16.07 36.61 -3.23
N LYS A 7 -16.21 37.70 -2.46
CA LYS A 7 -15.12 38.65 -2.26
C LYS A 7 -14.04 38.21 -1.27
N ARG A 8 -14.34 37.27 -0.39
CA ARG A 8 -13.33 36.71 0.55
C ARG A 8 -12.47 35.61 -0.04
N GLN A 9 -12.89 35.03 -1.16
CA GLN A 9 -12.15 33.99 -1.89
C GLN A 9 -11.32 34.54 -3.05
N SER A 10 -10.61 35.64 -2.86
CA SER A 10 -9.82 36.27 -3.94
C SER A 10 -8.34 35.85 -3.95
N MET A 11 -8.04 34.63 -3.56
CA MET A 11 -6.73 34.11 -3.91
C MET A 11 -6.73 33.62 -5.36
N SER A 12 -5.76 34.08 -6.15
CA SER A 12 -5.61 33.66 -7.54
C SER A 12 -5.37 32.13 -7.61
N GLY A 13 -5.90 31.46 -8.64
CA GLY A 13 -5.68 30.04 -8.84
C GLY A 13 -4.21 29.59 -8.68
N PRO A 14 -3.23 30.34 -9.21
CA PRO A 14 -1.81 30.05 -8.98
C PRO A 14 -1.39 30.06 -7.51
N ALA A 15 -1.93 30.99 -6.70
CA ALA A 15 -1.60 31.05 -5.26
C ALA A 15 -2.12 29.81 -4.50
N LEU A 16 -3.31 29.32 -4.83
CA LEU A 16 -3.85 28.07 -4.26
C LEU A 16 -3.01 26.86 -4.62
N ILE A 17 -2.49 26.79 -5.85
CA ILE A 17 -1.58 25.72 -6.28
C ILE A 17 -0.28 25.77 -5.47
N ILE A 18 0.28 26.95 -5.24
CA ILE A 18 1.50 27.12 -4.45
C ILE A 18 1.26 26.66 -3.00
N ILE A 19 0.16 27.07 -2.38
CA ILE A 19 -0.22 26.64 -1.02
C ILE A 19 -0.36 25.12 -0.96
N PHE A 20 -1.01 24.51 -1.95
CA PHE A 20 -1.15 23.05 -2.03
C PHE A 20 0.20 22.35 -2.14
N LEU A 21 1.08 22.79 -3.03
CA LEU A 21 2.43 22.23 -3.17
C LEU A 21 3.27 22.42 -1.90
N ALA A 22 3.18 23.60 -1.27
CA ALA A 22 3.85 23.85 0.00
C ALA A 22 3.35 22.91 1.12
N SER A 23 2.06 22.62 1.15
CA SER A 23 1.49 21.68 2.12
C SER A 23 1.97 20.24 1.91
N MET A 24 2.18 19.81 0.66
CA MET A 24 2.78 18.52 0.36
C MET A 24 4.23 18.44 0.87
N VAL A 25 5.02 19.50 0.65
CA VAL A 25 6.39 19.58 1.20
C VAL A 25 6.35 19.55 2.73
N TYR A 26 5.42 20.29 3.35
CA TYR A 26 5.21 20.28 4.79
C TYR A 26 4.92 18.87 5.31
N LEU A 27 4.02 18.11 4.66
CA LEU A 27 3.73 16.72 5.00
C LEU A 27 4.97 15.84 4.97
N PHE A 28 5.76 15.92 3.89
CA PHE A 28 6.99 15.15 3.78
C PHE A 28 7.98 15.50 4.89
N VAL A 29 8.17 16.78 5.17
CA VAL A 29 9.10 17.25 6.22
C VAL A 29 8.65 16.79 7.60
N THR A 30 7.36 16.92 7.92
CA THR A 30 6.84 16.54 9.26
C THR A 30 6.91 15.02 9.47
N ILE A 31 6.62 14.22 8.47
CA ILE A 31 6.66 12.76 8.59
C ILE A 31 8.11 12.26 8.58
N VAL A 32 8.93 12.69 7.62
CA VAL A 32 10.27 12.13 7.43
C VAL A 32 11.30 12.72 8.39
N ARG A 33 11.31 14.06 8.55
CA ARG A 33 12.33 14.76 9.33
C ARG A 33 11.98 14.84 10.81
N PHE A 34 10.72 15.16 11.12
CA PHE A 34 10.25 15.27 12.52
C PHE A 34 9.66 13.98 13.06
N LYS A 35 9.51 12.93 12.21
CA LYS A 35 8.93 11.62 12.58
C LYS A 35 7.55 11.73 13.24
N MET A 36 6.80 12.75 12.88
CA MET A 36 5.43 12.93 13.36
C MET A 36 4.53 11.82 12.82
N ASN A 37 3.53 11.46 13.61
CA ASN A 37 2.52 10.51 13.14
C ASN A 37 1.81 11.08 11.90
N PRO A 38 1.68 10.30 10.80
CA PRO A 38 1.05 10.76 9.57
C PRO A 38 -0.34 11.36 9.75
N PHE A 39 -1.16 10.81 10.66
CA PHE A 39 -2.50 11.33 10.94
C PHE A 39 -2.47 12.78 11.43
N PHE A 40 -1.63 13.09 12.42
CA PHE A 40 -1.47 14.46 12.92
C PHE A 40 -0.83 15.38 11.89
N SER A 41 0.12 14.86 11.09
CA SER A 41 0.72 15.63 10.00
C SER A 41 -0.31 16.03 8.95
N MET A 42 -1.23 15.14 8.60
CA MET A 42 -2.31 15.42 7.63
C MET A 42 -3.31 16.44 8.18
N ILE A 43 -3.74 16.33 9.44
CA ILE A 43 -4.65 17.30 10.06
C ILE A 43 -3.98 18.67 10.15
N SER A 44 -2.73 18.74 10.61
CA SER A 44 -2.01 20.01 10.71
C SER A 44 -1.76 20.66 9.35
N ALA A 45 -1.52 19.86 8.30
CA ALA A 45 -1.41 20.36 6.93
C ALA A 45 -2.75 20.91 6.42
N ALA A 46 -3.86 20.24 6.69
CA ALA A 46 -5.20 20.71 6.32
C ALA A 46 -5.53 22.05 7.01
N ILE A 47 -5.20 22.17 8.30
CA ILE A 47 -5.35 23.41 9.05
C ILE A 47 -4.47 24.53 8.43
N ALA A 48 -3.20 24.21 8.15
CA ALA A 48 -2.28 25.17 7.55
C ALA A 48 -2.76 25.67 6.19
N ILE A 49 -3.26 24.77 5.32
CA ILE A 49 -3.84 25.14 4.02
C ILE A 49 -5.03 26.08 4.20
N GLY A 50 -5.99 25.73 5.05
CA GLY A 50 -7.20 26.52 5.26
C GLY A 50 -6.90 27.91 5.81
N VAL A 51 -6.00 28.01 6.79
CA VAL A 51 -5.56 29.29 7.35
C VAL A 51 -4.83 30.14 6.30
N LEU A 52 -3.90 29.57 5.55
CA LEU A 52 -3.17 30.26 4.48
C LEU A 52 -4.08 30.67 3.31
N ALA A 53 -5.11 29.89 3.03
CA ALA A 53 -6.14 30.21 2.04
C ALA A 53 -7.15 31.28 2.53
N GLY A 54 -7.05 31.71 3.80
CA GLY A 54 -7.94 32.71 4.37
C GLY A 54 -9.35 32.23 4.66
N MET A 55 -9.52 30.92 4.91
CA MET A 55 -10.81 30.32 5.29
C MET A 55 -11.21 30.78 6.70
N ASP A 56 -12.52 30.93 6.91
CA ASP A 56 -13.06 31.10 8.26
C ASP A 56 -12.85 29.82 9.10
N LEU A 57 -12.58 29.96 10.39
CA LEU A 57 -12.30 28.82 11.27
C LEU A 57 -13.44 27.80 11.33
N ASN A 58 -14.69 28.26 11.28
CA ASN A 58 -15.83 27.34 11.28
C ASN A 58 -15.94 26.57 9.95
N GLU A 59 -15.70 27.27 8.82
CA GLU A 59 -15.65 26.66 7.50
C GLU A 59 -14.51 25.63 7.42
N LEU A 60 -13.35 25.96 7.97
CA LEU A 60 -12.19 25.07 8.03
C LEU A 60 -12.48 23.80 8.84
N VAL A 61 -13.00 23.94 10.05
CA VAL A 61 -13.37 22.81 10.91
C VAL A 61 -14.46 21.96 10.25
N ASN A 62 -15.50 22.59 9.70
CA ASN A 62 -16.55 21.88 8.98
C ASN A 62 -16.01 21.17 7.72
N GLY A 63 -15.09 21.78 6.99
CA GLY A 63 -14.43 21.16 5.84
C GLY A 63 -13.64 19.90 6.22
N ILE A 64 -12.86 19.98 7.29
CA ILE A 64 -12.08 18.84 7.79
C ILE A 64 -13.01 17.72 8.28
N THR A 65 -14.01 18.05 9.11
CA THR A 65 -14.92 17.04 9.70
C THR A 65 -15.83 16.41 8.67
N SER A 66 -16.38 17.19 7.74
CA SER A 66 -17.23 16.67 6.66
C SER A 66 -16.43 15.83 5.65
N GLY A 67 -15.22 16.27 5.31
CA GLY A 67 -14.31 15.50 4.45
C GLY A 67 -13.94 14.15 5.07
N PHE A 68 -13.52 14.12 6.33
CA PHE A 68 -13.23 12.90 7.06
C PHE A 68 -14.49 12.01 7.18
N GLY A 69 -15.61 12.59 7.57
CA GLY A 69 -16.88 11.88 7.73
C GLY A 69 -17.39 11.25 6.43
N SER A 70 -17.29 11.95 5.30
CA SER A 70 -17.72 11.44 4.00
C SER A 70 -16.88 10.26 3.53
N ILE A 71 -15.57 10.31 3.73
CA ILE A 71 -14.67 9.19 3.43
C ILE A 71 -14.98 8.00 4.34
N CYS A 72 -15.16 8.22 5.64
CA CYS A 72 -15.54 7.15 6.57
C CYS A 72 -16.89 6.52 6.21
N ALA A 73 -17.88 7.33 5.83
CA ALA A 73 -19.19 6.83 5.42
C ALA A 73 -19.13 6.02 4.13
N GLY A 74 -18.35 6.46 3.15
CA GLY A 74 -18.24 5.78 1.85
C GLY A 74 -17.33 4.55 1.85
N LEU A 75 -16.22 4.60 2.58
CA LEU A 75 -15.18 3.58 2.51
C LEU A 75 -14.94 2.82 3.80
N GLY A 76 -15.43 3.33 4.95
CA GLY A 76 -15.07 2.79 6.27
C GLY A 76 -15.37 1.30 6.42
N ILE A 77 -16.54 0.85 5.98
CA ILE A 77 -16.95 -0.57 6.04
C ILE A 77 -16.05 -1.42 5.16
N VAL A 78 -15.80 -1.00 3.91
CA VAL A 78 -14.97 -1.77 2.96
C VAL A 78 -13.54 -1.89 3.49
N VAL A 79 -12.98 -0.81 4.02
CA VAL A 79 -11.65 -0.79 4.62
C VAL A 79 -11.58 -1.69 5.84
N ALA A 80 -12.56 -1.58 6.76
CA ALA A 80 -12.62 -2.41 7.97
C ALA A 80 -12.72 -3.91 7.61
N MET A 81 -13.60 -4.27 6.69
CA MET A 81 -13.76 -5.67 6.24
C MET A 81 -12.52 -6.18 5.51
N GLY A 82 -11.85 -5.33 4.71
CA GLY A 82 -10.60 -5.67 4.06
C GLY A 82 -9.47 -5.95 5.07
N PHE A 83 -9.35 -5.14 6.13
CA PHE A 83 -8.40 -5.40 7.23
C PHE A 83 -8.71 -6.69 7.97
N LEU A 84 -9.98 -6.96 8.27
CA LEU A 84 -10.39 -8.22 8.94
C LEU A 84 -10.04 -9.42 8.06
N LEU A 85 -10.40 -9.39 6.79
CA LEU A 85 -10.09 -10.48 5.85
C LEU A 85 -8.58 -10.69 5.72
N GLY A 86 -7.82 -9.60 5.57
CA GLY A 86 -6.36 -9.63 5.50
C GLY A 86 -5.73 -10.21 6.76
N GLY A 87 -6.23 -9.81 7.94
CA GLY A 87 -5.80 -10.34 9.23
C GLY A 87 -6.07 -11.85 9.34
N MET A 88 -7.28 -12.29 9.02
CA MET A 88 -7.67 -13.71 9.04
C MET A 88 -6.81 -14.56 8.08
N LEU A 89 -6.55 -14.07 6.86
CA LEU A 89 -5.68 -14.75 5.90
C LEU A 89 -4.24 -14.87 6.42
N SER A 90 -3.76 -13.84 7.09
CA SER A 90 -2.44 -13.79 7.69
C SER A 90 -2.32 -14.79 8.84
N GLU A 91 -3.28 -14.80 9.78
CA GLU A 91 -3.33 -15.74 10.90
C GLU A 91 -3.50 -17.20 10.44
N ALA A 92 -4.23 -17.43 9.35
CA ALA A 92 -4.35 -18.75 8.72
C ALA A 92 -3.07 -19.22 8.01
N GLY A 93 -1.98 -18.44 8.01
CA GLY A 93 -0.73 -18.76 7.34
C GLY A 93 -0.83 -18.75 5.81
N ALA A 94 -1.87 -18.13 5.25
CA ALA A 94 -2.08 -18.05 3.81
C ALA A 94 -0.98 -17.26 3.11
N THR A 95 -0.47 -16.22 3.76
CA THR A 95 0.64 -15.38 3.28
C THR A 95 1.92 -16.18 3.11
N ASP A 96 2.27 -17.00 4.10
CA ASP A 96 3.43 -17.90 4.06
C ASP A 96 3.26 -18.96 2.97
N SER A 97 2.06 -19.55 2.87
CA SER A 97 1.76 -20.55 1.85
C SER A 97 1.87 -20.02 0.43
N LEU A 98 1.49 -18.76 0.20
CA LEU A 98 1.68 -18.08 -1.08
C LEU A 98 3.15 -17.82 -1.37
N ALA A 99 3.94 -17.41 -0.38
CA ALA A 99 5.37 -17.22 -0.54
C ALA A 99 6.07 -18.56 -0.87
N ASP A 100 5.73 -19.62 -0.17
CA ASP A 100 6.27 -20.95 -0.44
C ASP A 100 5.88 -21.47 -1.84
N ALA A 101 4.62 -21.26 -2.26
CA ALA A 101 4.14 -21.68 -3.58
C ALA A 101 4.86 -20.94 -4.72
N THR A 102 5.01 -19.61 -4.58
CA THR A 102 5.73 -18.80 -5.58
C THR A 102 7.21 -19.16 -5.64
N LEU A 103 7.86 -19.37 -4.49
CA LEU A 103 9.24 -19.82 -4.44
C LEU A 103 9.45 -21.21 -5.06
N ARG A 104 8.53 -22.15 -4.85
CA ARG A 104 8.57 -23.46 -5.51
C ARG A 104 8.42 -23.34 -7.02
N THR A 105 7.54 -22.46 -7.48
CA THR A 105 7.24 -22.27 -8.91
C THR A 105 8.41 -21.63 -9.66
N PHE A 106 9.01 -20.56 -9.11
CA PHE A 106 10.07 -19.80 -9.78
C PHE A 106 11.48 -20.27 -9.41
N GLY A 107 11.61 -21.03 -8.33
CA GLY A 107 12.87 -21.56 -7.82
C GLY A 107 13.78 -20.50 -7.18
N GLU A 108 14.84 -20.94 -6.51
CA GLU A 108 15.76 -20.06 -5.77
C GLU A 108 16.50 -19.06 -6.67
N LYS A 109 16.75 -19.42 -7.94
CA LYS A 109 17.44 -18.54 -8.89
C LYS A 109 16.64 -17.26 -9.20
N ARG A 110 15.31 -17.35 -9.13
CA ARG A 110 14.38 -16.24 -9.37
C ARG A 110 13.59 -15.85 -8.11
N ALA A 111 14.18 -16.08 -6.95
CA ALA A 111 13.52 -15.80 -5.67
C ALA A 111 13.11 -14.33 -5.49
N SER A 112 13.84 -13.38 -6.07
CA SER A 112 13.44 -11.97 -6.08
C SER A 112 12.16 -11.73 -6.88
N LEU A 113 12.00 -12.39 -8.04
CA LEU A 113 10.75 -12.35 -8.80
C LEU A 113 9.61 -13.01 -7.99
N ALA A 114 9.87 -14.17 -7.37
CA ALA A 114 8.90 -14.83 -6.53
C ALA A 114 8.40 -13.92 -5.41
N MET A 115 9.30 -13.23 -4.70
CA MET A 115 8.93 -12.29 -3.63
C MET A 115 8.17 -11.07 -4.15
N ASN A 116 8.50 -10.57 -5.34
CA ASN A 116 7.76 -9.48 -5.97
C ASN A 116 6.32 -9.89 -6.29
N ILE A 117 6.12 -11.06 -6.88
CA ILE A 117 4.80 -11.61 -7.20
C ILE A 117 4.02 -11.94 -5.92
N THR A 118 4.67 -12.53 -4.92
CA THR A 118 4.04 -12.77 -3.61
C THR A 118 3.54 -11.45 -3.01
N GLY A 119 4.38 -10.43 -2.96
CA GLY A 119 3.99 -9.12 -2.48
C GLY A 119 2.81 -8.53 -3.25
N TYR A 120 2.85 -8.62 -4.57
CA TYR A 120 1.78 -8.14 -5.44
C TYR A 120 0.43 -8.82 -5.14
N ILE A 121 0.40 -10.14 -5.02
CA ILE A 121 -0.84 -10.90 -4.75
C ILE A 121 -1.32 -10.69 -3.31
N VAL A 122 -0.41 -10.80 -2.34
CA VAL A 122 -0.75 -10.69 -0.91
C VAL A 122 -1.32 -9.32 -0.57
N SER A 123 -0.81 -8.24 -1.18
CA SER A 123 -1.25 -6.88 -0.87
C SER A 123 -2.64 -6.53 -1.41
N ILE A 124 -3.29 -7.40 -2.18
CA ILE A 124 -4.66 -7.17 -2.60
C ILE A 124 -5.61 -7.10 -1.38
N PRO A 125 -5.69 -8.12 -0.51
CA PRO A 125 -6.52 -8.07 0.69
C PRO A 125 -5.76 -7.64 1.95
N VAL A 126 -4.43 -7.80 1.99
CA VAL A 126 -3.62 -7.56 3.19
C VAL A 126 -2.97 -6.19 3.14
N PHE A 127 -3.08 -5.45 4.22
CA PHE A 127 -2.43 -4.15 4.33
C PHE A 127 -0.90 -4.28 4.22
N TYR A 128 -0.29 -3.39 3.45
CA TYR A 128 1.16 -3.38 3.17
C TYR A 128 2.04 -3.65 4.40
N GLY A 129 1.82 -2.88 5.48
CA GLY A 129 2.66 -2.97 6.67
C GLY A 129 2.61 -4.35 7.33
N SER A 130 1.41 -4.92 7.47
CA SER A 130 1.23 -6.25 8.05
C SER A 130 1.85 -7.33 7.17
N ALA A 131 1.61 -7.28 5.87
CA ALA A 131 2.17 -8.24 4.91
C ALA A 131 3.71 -8.18 4.89
N TYR A 132 4.28 -6.97 4.95
CA TYR A 132 5.73 -6.79 4.97
C TYR A 132 6.36 -7.41 6.23
N VAL A 133 5.78 -7.14 7.41
CA VAL A 133 6.29 -7.67 8.69
C VAL A 133 6.28 -9.20 8.70
N ILE A 134 5.21 -9.83 8.20
CA ILE A 134 5.08 -11.29 8.15
C ILE A 134 6.09 -11.91 7.18
N LEU A 135 6.27 -11.33 6.00
CA LEU A 135 7.14 -11.87 4.97
C LEU A 135 8.62 -11.49 5.15
N ASN A 136 8.94 -10.51 6.00
CA ASN A 136 10.31 -10.03 6.22
C ASN A 136 11.31 -11.13 6.63
N PRO A 137 10.99 -12.09 7.52
CA PRO A 137 11.92 -13.17 7.89
C PRO A 137 12.37 -14.04 6.71
N ILE A 138 11.51 -14.18 5.69
CA ILE A 138 11.84 -14.95 4.48
C ILE A 138 12.96 -14.28 3.69
N LEU A 139 13.02 -12.93 3.68
CA LEU A 139 14.00 -12.16 2.90
C LEU A 139 15.43 -12.44 3.37
N SER A 140 15.67 -12.50 4.67
CA SER A 140 16.97 -12.81 5.25
C SER A 140 17.39 -14.26 4.92
N THR A 141 16.46 -15.19 4.98
CA THR A 141 16.69 -16.59 4.62
C THR A 141 17.07 -16.73 3.14
N LEU A 142 16.35 -16.03 2.25
CA LEU A 142 16.64 -16.02 0.82
C LEU A 142 17.99 -15.38 0.51
N SER A 143 18.32 -14.26 1.16
CA SER A 143 19.60 -13.60 1.02
C SER A 143 20.76 -14.53 1.37
N ARG A 144 20.67 -15.26 2.49
CA ARG A 144 21.67 -16.25 2.91
C ARG A 144 21.81 -17.42 1.93
N LYS A 145 20.67 -17.99 1.48
CA LYS A 145 20.68 -19.12 0.55
C LYS A 145 21.24 -18.78 -0.83
N THR A 146 20.89 -17.61 -1.35
CA THR A 146 21.26 -17.22 -2.72
C THR A 146 22.53 -16.43 -2.80
N LYS A 147 23.11 -16.02 -1.67
CA LYS A 147 24.30 -15.13 -1.57
C LYS A 147 24.11 -13.81 -2.31
N LYS A 148 22.86 -13.31 -2.33
CA LYS A 148 22.52 -11.99 -2.88
C LYS A 148 22.26 -11.01 -1.74
N PRO A 149 22.54 -9.69 -1.96
CA PRO A 149 22.23 -8.66 -0.98
C PRO A 149 20.76 -8.67 -0.60
N ILE A 150 20.46 -8.50 0.69
CA ILE A 150 19.09 -8.51 1.19
C ILE A 150 18.21 -7.41 0.57
N GLN A 151 18.83 -6.30 0.15
CA GLN A 151 18.19 -5.18 -0.53
C GLN A 151 17.46 -5.61 -1.81
N VAL A 152 17.95 -6.63 -2.51
CA VAL A 152 17.27 -7.20 -3.69
C VAL A 152 15.87 -7.68 -3.32
N TYR A 153 15.78 -8.41 -2.23
CA TYR A 153 14.52 -9.01 -1.77
C TYR A 153 13.61 -7.99 -1.11
N ILE A 154 14.19 -7.05 -0.32
CA ILE A 154 13.45 -5.92 0.27
C ILE A 154 12.80 -5.10 -0.84
N THR A 155 13.55 -4.72 -1.87
CA THR A 155 13.01 -3.93 -2.99
C THR A 155 11.94 -4.71 -3.74
N ALA A 156 12.19 -5.97 -4.06
CA ALA A 156 11.24 -6.82 -4.78
C ALA A 156 9.91 -6.94 -4.03
N LEU A 157 9.96 -7.31 -2.75
CA LEU A 157 8.77 -7.45 -1.91
C LEU A 157 8.05 -6.12 -1.70
N SER A 158 8.78 -5.07 -1.29
CA SER A 158 8.18 -3.76 -0.99
C SER A 158 7.49 -3.15 -2.19
N VAL A 159 8.12 -3.19 -3.37
CA VAL A 159 7.51 -2.63 -4.58
C VAL A 159 6.32 -3.48 -5.03
N GLY A 160 6.39 -4.81 -4.92
CA GLY A 160 5.24 -5.66 -5.19
C GLY A 160 4.04 -5.32 -4.32
N LEU A 161 4.25 -5.23 -3.00
CA LEU A 161 3.22 -4.84 -2.04
C LEU A 161 2.67 -3.44 -2.30
N LEU A 162 3.56 -2.45 -2.47
CA LEU A 162 3.17 -1.05 -2.63
C LEU A 162 2.44 -0.79 -3.93
N THR A 163 2.86 -1.41 -5.03
CA THR A 163 2.22 -1.22 -6.33
C THR A 163 0.75 -1.63 -6.28
N THR A 164 0.46 -2.79 -5.70
CA THR A 164 -0.93 -3.24 -5.53
C THR A 164 -1.67 -2.35 -4.56
N HIS A 165 -1.05 -2.01 -3.41
CA HIS A 165 -1.68 -1.18 -2.39
C HIS A 165 -2.05 0.21 -2.90
N CYS A 166 -1.25 0.79 -3.80
CA CYS A 166 -1.48 2.12 -4.36
C CYS A 166 -2.34 2.15 -5.61
N MET A 167 -2.52 1.03 -6.32
CA MET A 167 -3.16 1.02 -7.63
C MET A 167 -4.41 0.14 -7.72
N VAL A 168 -4.57 -0.88 -6.87
CA VAL A 168 -5.62 -1.89 -7.02
C VAL A 168 -6.67 -1.78 -5.93
N ILE A 169 -7.95 -1.74 -6.30
CA ILE A 169 -9.08 -1.89 -5.38
C ILE A 169 -9.08 -3.34 -4.84
N PRO A 170 -9.38 -3.57 -3.55
CA PRO A 170 -10.15 -2.74 -2.61
C PRO A 170 -9.32 -1.86 -1.65
N THR A 171 -8.06 -1.59 -1.95
CA THR A 171 -7.28 -0.71 -1.07
C THR A 171 -7.84 0.72 -1.01
N PRO A 172 -7.72 1.42 0.14
CA PRO A 172 -8.42 2.69 0.39
C PRO A 172 -8.10 3.80 -0.61
N GLY A 173 -6.84 3.92 -1.03
CA GLY A 173 -6.40 4.96 -1.96
C GLY A 173 -7.08 4.85 -3.33
N PRO A 174 -6.88 3.76 -4.07
CA PRO A 174 -7.55 3.52 -5.34
C PRO A 174 -9.07 3.57 -5.26
N LEU A 175 -9.65 3.02 -4.19
CA LEU A 175 -11.10 3.02 -4.00
C LEU A 175 -11.64 4.46 -3.84
N SER A 176 -10.95 5.32 -3.08
CA SER A 176 -11.29 6.73 -2.92
C SER A 176 -11.22 7.48 -4.26
N VAL A 177 -10.16 7.27 -5.03
CA VAL A 177 -9.99 7.89 -6.36
C VAL A 177 -11.11 7.45 -7.31
N ALA A 178 -11.37 6.15 -7.39
CA ALA A 178 -12.41 5.61 -8.26
C ALA A 178 -13.81 6.13 -7.86
N GLY A 179 -14.11 6.20 -6.56
CA GLY A 179 -15.34 6.75 -6.03
C GLY A 179 -15.51 8.24 -6.32
N THR A 180 -14.44 9.04 -6.14
CA THR A 180 -14.47 10.48 -6.41
C THR A 180 -14.65 10.78 -7.89
N LEU A 181 -14.04 9.98 -8.78
CA LEU A 181 -14.16 10.14 -10.23
C LEU A 181 -15.45 9.53 -10.79
N GLY A 182 -16.22 8.80 -9.98
CA GLY A 182 -17.46 8.15 -10.41
C GLY A 182 -17.24 7.08 -11.50
N VAL A 183 -16.06 6.45 -11.53
CA VAL A 183 -15.75 5.44 -12.55
C VAL A 183 -16.29 4.07 -12.15
N ASN A 184 -16.56 3.23 -13.14
CA ASN A 184 -16.97 1.85 -12.91
C ASN A 184 -15.82 1.05 -12.29
N PHE A 185 -16.05 0.46 -11.12
CA PHE A 185 -15.03 -0.24 -10.34
C PHE A 185 -14.47 -1.48 -11.05
N GLY A 186 -15.28 -2.19 -11.83
CA GLY A 186 -14.83 -3.36 -12.59
C GLY A 186 -13.78 -2.98 -13.65
N TRP A 187 -14.06 -1.96 -14.44
CA TRP A 187 -13.10 -1.45 -15.42
C TRP A 187 -11.86 -0.87 -14.74
N PHE A 188 -12.04 -0.16 -13.61
CA PHE A 188 -10.91 0.36 -12.84
C PHE A 188 -9.98 -0.77 -12.36
N ILE A 189 -10.54 -1.87 -11.82
CA ILE A 189 -9.75 -3.03 -11.40
C ILE A 189 -8.98 -3.64 -12.59
N LEU A 190 -9.65 -3.87 -13.72
CA LEU A 190 -9.01 -4.46 -14.89
C LEU A 190 -7.84 -3.61 -15.40
N TYR A 191 -8.05 -2.31 -15.58
CA TYR A 191 -6.98 -1.42 -16.04
C TYR A 191 -5.87 -1.26 -15.01
N SER A 192 -6.21 -1.16 -13.72
CA SER A 192 -5.21 -1.05 -12.67
C SER A 192 -4.32 -2.30 -12.58
N LEU A 193 -4.87 -3.50 -12.74
CA LEU A 193 -4.09 -4.73 -12.81
C LEU A 193 -3.15 -4.75 -14.03
N ILE A 194 -3.64 -4.36 -15.20
CA ILE A 194 -2.82 -4.32 -16.43
C ILE A 194 -1.65 -3.34 -16.28
N VAL A 195 -1.92 -2.14 -15.75
CA VAL A 195 -0.89 -1.09 -15.63
C VAL A 195 0.06 -1.35 -14.46
N SER A 196 -0.42 -1.92 -13.37
CA SER A 196 0.39 -2.15 -12.17
C SER A 196 1.38 -3.31 -12.30
N ILE A 197 1.06 -4.36 -13.09
CA ILE A 197 1.97 -5.50 -13.30
C ILE A 197 3.33 -5.07 -13.87
N PRO A 198 3.41 -4.33 -14.99
CA PRO A 198 4.69 -3.81 -15.49
C PRO A 198 5.42 -2.96 -14.46
N GLY A 199 4.71 -2.09 -13.74
CA GLY A 199 5.27 -1.25 -12.68
C GLY A 199 5.91 -2.08 -11.56
N ALA A 200 5.22 -3.10 -11.07
CA ALA A 200 5.73 -4.03 -10.06
C ALA A 200 6.97 -4.79 -10.54
N LEU A 201 6.94 -5.32 -11.77
CA LEU A 201 8.04 -6.10 -12.32
C LEU A 201 9.29 -5.22 -12.58
N ILE A 202 9.11 -4.05 -13.18
CA ILE A 202 10.23 -3.15 -13.48
C ILE A 202 10.80 -2.56 -12.20
N GLY A 203 9.96 -1.94 -11.35
CA GLY A 203 10.39 -1.27 -10.13
C GLY A 203 10.79 -2.23 -9.01
N GLY A 204 10.17 -3.40 -8.91
CA GLY A 204 10.47 -4.37 -7.86
C GLY A 204 11.54 -5.37 -8.26
N TRP A 205 11.26 -6.20 -9.24
CA TRP A 205 12.16 -7.29 -9.61
C TRP A 205 13.39 -6.79 -10.37
N LEU A 206 13.24 -6.13 -11.52
CA LEU A 206 14.37 -5.73 -12.37
C LEU A 206 15.25 -4.70 -11.66
N TYR A 207 14.65 -3.71 -11.03
CA TYR A 207 15.39 -2.68 -10.29
C TYR A 207 16.07 -3.27 -9.05
N GLY A 208 15.42 -4.18 -8.32
CA GLY A 208 16.03 -4.91 -7.21
C GLY A 208 17.26 -5.70 -7.63
N GLU A 209 17.20 -6.45 -8.74
CA GLU A 209 18.35 -7.17 -9.28
C GLU A 209 19.47 -6.22 -9.74
N PHE A 210 19.11 -5.06 -10.32
CA PHE A 210 20.08 -4.03 -10.69
C PHE A 210 20.80 -3.46 -9.46
N LEU A 211 20.08 -3.16 -8.38
CA LEU A 211 20.66 -2.70 -7.11
C LEU A 211 21.65 -3.72 -6.56
N GLY A 212 21.28 -5.00 -6.52
CA GLY A 212 22.13 -6.06 -6.03
C GLY A 212 23.40 -6.27 -6.86
N LYS A 213 23.34 -6.00 -8.17
CA LYS A 213 24.51 -6.14 -9.04
C LYS A 213 25.47 -4.95 -9.00
N LYS A 214 24.95 -3.73 -8.82
CA LYS A 214 25.73 -2.50 -9.00
C LYS A 214 26.01 -1.73 -7.73
N LEU A 215 25.10 -1.72 -6.76
CA LEU A 215 25.16 -0.81 -5.62
C LEU A 215 25.42 -1.50 -4.29
N TYR A 216 24.99 -2.74 -4.14
CA TYR A 216 25.12 -3.47 -2.88
C TYR A 216 25.95 -4.74 -3.06
N LYS A 217 26.87 -4.98 -2.11
CA LYS A 217 27.57 -6.26 -1.99
C LYS A 217 26.82 -7.17 -1.02
N TYR A 218 26.95 -8.48 -1.23
CA TYR A 218 26.45 -9.43 -0.26
C TYR A 218 27.25 -9.29 1.04
N GLU A 219 26.55 -8.97 2.10
CA GLU A 219 27.04 -9.05 3.47
C GLU A 219 26.17 -10.03 4.23
N GLU A 220 26.78 -10.86 5.05
CA GLU A 220 26.00 -11.80 5.85
C GLU A 220 25.14 -11.00 6.83
N PRO A 221 23.79 -11.21 6.84
CA PRO A 221 22.92 -10.45 7.72
C PRO A 221 23.32 -10.67 9.19
N VAL A 222 23.87 -9.65 9.84
CA VAL A 222 24.31 -9.66 11.24
C VAL A 222 23.30 -8.89 12.07
N GLY A 223 22.93 -9.41 13.25
CA GLY A 223 22.13 -8.71 14.23
C GLY A 223 20.61 -8.85 14.07
N GLU A 224 19.87 -7.91 14.61
CA GLU A 224 18.41 -7.95 14.82
C GLU A 224 17.55 -8.22 13.57
N ALA A 225 18.05 -7.99 12.37
CA ALA A 225 17.40 -8.43 11.13
C ALA A 225 17.36 -9.98 11.02
N ALA A 226 18.21 -10.67 11.78
CA ALA A 226 18.18 -12.12 11.92
C ALA A 226 17.32 -12.57 13.13
N THR A 227 17.00 -11.64 14.05
CA THR A 227 16.38 -11.95 15.33
C THR A 227 15.03 -11.28 15.56
N GLN A 228 14.60 -10.38 14.70
CA GLN A 228 13.17 -10.04 14.61
C GLN A 228 12.41 -11.11 13.79
N SER A 229 12.74 -12.35 14.02
CA SER A 229 11.70 -13.32 14.18
C SER A 229 10.94 -12.87 15.45
N VAL A 230 9.91 -12.01 15.29
CA VAL A 230 8.70 -12.30 16.06
C VAL A 230 8.64 -13.82 15.90
N PRO A 231 8.70 -14.60 17.01
CA PRO A 231 8.41 -15.99 16.86
C PRO A 231 7.07 -15.99 16.12
N ALA A 232 7.08 -16.31 14.82
CA ALA A 232 5.91 -16.90 14.28
C ALA A 232 5.72 -18.03 15.27
N GLU A 233 4.85 -17.82 16.26
CA GLU A 233 4.30 -18.92 16.99
C GLU A 233 4.10 -19.93 15.89
N LYS A 234 4.89 -21.00 15.95
CA LYS A 234 4.63 -22.16 15.13
C LYS A 234 3.30 -22.67 15.66
N ASN A 235 2.24 -21.92 15.33
CA ASN A 235 0.93 -22.47 15.38
C ASN A 235 1.02 -23.62 14.39
N ASP A 236 1.10 -24.82 14.92
CA ASP A 236 0.90 -26.09 14.22
C ASP A 236 -0.54 -26.19 13.65
N THR A 237 -1.21 -25.04 13.52
CA THR A 237 -2.45 -24.89 12.80
C THR A 237 -2.15 -25.16 11.33
N LYS A 238 -2.83 -26.15 10.76
CA LYS A 238 -2.76 -26.50 9.33
C LYS A 238 -2.82 -25.23 8.50
N ARG A 239 -1.68 -24.85 7.92
CA ARG A 239 -1.58 -23.66 7.04
C ARG A 239 -2.59 -23.80 5.91
N ALA A 240 -3.34 -22.75 5.63
CA ALA A 240 -4.26 -22.73 4.51
C ALA A 240 -3.50 -23.01 3.20
N PRO A 241 -3.95 -23.93 2.35
CA PRO A 241 -3.27 -24.23 1.09
C PRO A 241 -3.25 -22.97 0.21
N ALA A 242 -2.14 -22.75 -0.51
CA ALA A 242 -1.96 -21.56 -1.37
C ALA A 242 -3.09 -21.39 -2.40
N GLY A 243 -3.64 -22.49 -2.93
CA GLY A 243 -4.79 -22.44 -3.84
C GLY A 243 -6.06 -21.86 -3.19
N LEU A 244 -6.32 -22.20 -1.92
CA LEU A 244 -7.44 -21.64 -1.17
C LEU A 244 -7.19 -20.15 -0.89
N ALA A 245 -5.96 -19.76 -0.54
CA ALA A 245 -5.59 -18.36 -0.34
C ALA A 245 -5.85 -17.54 -1.61
N ILE A 246 -5.39 -18.02 -2.77
CA ILE A 246 -5.63 -17.37 -4.06
C ILE A 246 -7.12 -17.28 -4.37
N ALA A 247 -7.88 -18.35 -4.12
CA ALA A 247 -9.33 -18.35 -4.36
C ALA A 247 -10.06 -17.32 -3.51
N ILE A 248 -9.73 -17.22 -2.21
CA ILE A 248 -10.32 -16.23 -1.29
C ILE A 248 -9.97 -14.80 -1.71
N ILE A 249 -8.76 -14.56 -2.21
CA ILE A 249 -8.33 -13.26 -2.70
C ILE A 249 -9.00 -12.90 -4.04
N ALA A 250 -9.08 -13.85 -4.95
CA ALA A 250 -9.62 -13.63 -6.29
C ALA A 250 -11.15 -13.48 -6.30
N LEU A 251 -11.85 -14.21 -5.41
CA LEU A 251 -13.31 -14.24 -5.42
C LEU A 251 -13.96 -12.85 -5.27
N PRO A 252 -13.61 -12.01 -4.29
CA PRO A 252 -14.19 -10.68 -4.19
C PRO A 252 -13.90 -9.80 -5.42
N LEU A 253 -12.68 -9.88 -5.97
CA LEU A 253 -12.32 -9.13 -7.17
C LEU A 253 -13.16 -9.57 -8.38
N LEU A 254 -13.30 -10.87 -8.57
CA LEU A 254 -14.12 -11.43 -9.65
C LEU A 254 -15.59 -11.02 -9.49
N LEU A 255 -16.12 -11.10 -8.27
CA LEU A 255 -17.50 -10.67 -8.00
C LEU A 255 -17.72 -9.19 -8.31
N ILE A 256 -16.78 -8.32 -7.96
CA ILE A 256 -16.85 -6.88 -8.28
C ILE A 256 -16.78 -6.69 -9.80
N VAL A 257 -15.82 -7.32 -10.48
CA VAL A 257 -15.66 -7.19 -11.93
C VAL A 257 -16.91 -7.69 -12.66
N PHE A 258 -17.39 -8.90 -12.35
CA PHE A 258 -18.57 -9.45 -13.00
C PHE A 258 -19.85 -8.67 -12.65
N GLY A 259 -20.02 -8.26 -11.38
CA GLY A 259 -21.20 -7.51 -10.94
C GLY A 259 -21.28 -6.09 -11.50
N THR A 260 -20.19 -5.56 -12.03
CA THR A 260 -20.15 -4.20 -12.62
C THR A 260 -20.09 -4.22 -14.16
N LEU A 261 -19.86 -5.37 -14.77
CA LEU A 261 -19.84 -5.54 -16.23
C LEU A 261 -21.18 -6.05 -16.78
N ILE A 262 -22.05 -6.59 -15.91
CA ILE A 262 -23.42 -7.01 -16.21
C ILE A 262 -24.39 -5.88 -15.88
#